data_0783dfc15de7d17e8115110ba5f1d441
#
_entry.id   0783dfc15de7d17e8115110ba5f1d441
#
_cell.length_a   1.000
_cell.length_b   1.000
_cell.length_c   1.000
_cell.angle_alpha   90.00
_cell.angle_beta   90.00
_cell.angle_gamma   90.00
#
_symmetry.space_group_name_H-M   'P 1'
#
loop_
_entity.id
_entity.type
_entity.pdbx_description
1 polymer ?
#
loop_
_entity_poly.entity_id
_entity_poly.type
_entity_poly.pdbx_seq_one_letter_code
_entity_poly.pdbx_strand_id
1 'polypeptide(L)'
;MKKITLFFILMALGLSAAAQETYRFAERDTCSLYLDIFRATEGSETTFQGKDKPTIMFVFGGGFVAGERANTFSRTWFKHLNDEGYDLVTIDYRLGMKGFKIKKNLSGAIKASDRFLLAQQVGVEDVFSAVAFLAENPDLGIDVNNLVISGSSAGAIISMASEYCIVNGKAQGLPAGFNFKGVMSFSGAIISTAGAPKYSASPCPTLLLHGTADKIVAYKHFGAFGRGIWGSSWLAKQFAKKGWDHCIYRFGGRTHEVAAYMNYVWPIEKEFLEQNVILGAKRTVDAVVDDPTLPSFGWAGASMKDIY
;
A
#
# COMPACT_ATOMS: atom_id res chain seq x y z
N MET A 1 21.72 46.24 -49.10
CA MET A 1 21.08 44.93 -48.92
C MET A 1 21.04 44.62 -47.44
N LYS A 2 19.86 44.78 -46.79
CA LYS A 2 19.67 44.46 -45.37
C LYS A 2 19.30 42.97 -45.21
N LYS A 3 20.13 42.21 -44.49
CA LYS A 3 19.84 40.82 -44.15
C LYS A 3 18.84 40.80 -43.02
N ILE A 4 17.65 40.26 -43.28
CA ILE A 4 16.63 39.97 -42.26
C ILE A 4 16.96 38.60 -41.69
N THR A 5 17.39 38.55 -40.45
CA THR A 5 17.61 37.28 -39.69
C THR A 5 16.28 36.90 -39.09
N LEU A 6 15.70 35.83 -39.62
CA LEU A 6 14.43 35.27 -39.13
C LEU A 6 14.72 34.43 -37.88
N PHE A 7 14.31 34.88 -36.72
CA PHE A 7 14.39 34.08 -35.46
C PHE A 7 13.19 33.11 -35.42
N PHE A 8 13.44 31.83 -35.62
CA PHE A 8 12.46 30.81 -35.32
C PHE A 8 12.44 30.57 -33.81
N ILE A 9 11.37 31.04 -33.15
CA ILE A 9 11.03 30.62 -31.78
C ILE A 9 10.40 29.24 -31.92
N LEU A 10 11.19 28.18 -31.57
CA LEU A 10 10.64 26.85 -31.34
C LEU A 10 9.85 26.94 -30.03
N MET A 11 8.54 27.01 -30.11
CA MET A 11 7.66 26.68 -29.00
C MET A 11 7.77 25.15 -28.80
N ALA A 12 8.61 24.72 -27.87
CA ALA A 12 8.55 23.38 -27.31
C ALA A 12 7.22 23.26 -26.54
N LEU A 13 6.22 22.63 -27.16
CA LEU A 13 5.09 22.08 -26.45
C LEU A 13 5.63 20.97 -25.53
N GLY A 14 6.00 21.35 -24.31
CA GLY A 14 6.34 20.43 -23.28
C GLY A 14 5.06 19.66 -22.90
N LEU A 15 4.96 18.42 -23.35
CA LEU A 15 4.15 17.42 -22.65
C LEU A 15 4.76 17.32 -21.26
N SER A 16 4.16 18.02 -20.30
CA SER A 16 4.50 17.90 -18.87
C SER A 16 4.10 16.48 -18.43
N ALA A 17 5.00 15.53 -18.59
CA ALA A 17 4.95 14.37 -17.72
C ALA A 17 5.09 14.90 -16.29
N ALA A 18 4.13 14.60 -15.41
CA ALA A 18 4.20 14.98 -14.02
C ALA A 18 5.60 14.66 -13.49
N ALA A 19 6.33 15.69 -13.04
CA ALA A 19 7.73 15.56 -12.67
C ALA A 19 7.83 14.63 -11.48
N GLN A 20 8.50 13.50 -11.65
CA GLN A 20 8.85 12.60 -10.55
C GLN A 20 10.00 13.24 -9.77
N GLU A 21 9.78 13.51 -8.50
CA GLU A 21 10.79 13.99 -7.57
C GLU A 21 11.29 12.83 -6.72
N THR A 22 12.60 12.58 -6.70
CA THR A 22 13.19 11.44 -5.97
C THR A 22 14.05 11.92 -4.81
N TYR A 23 13.82 11.40 -3.62
CA TYR A 23 14.56 11.75 -2.41
C TYR A 23 15.04 10.49 -1.69
N ARG A 24 16.28 10.55 -1.14
CA ARG A 24 16.77 9.50 -0.23
C ARG A 24 16.26 9.80 1.18
N PHE A 25 15.40 8.94 1.71
CA PHE A 25 14.82 9.14 3.04
C PHE A 25 15.51 8.34 4.14
N ALA A 26 16.26 7.30 3.80
CA ALA A 26 17.02 6.54 4.80
C ALA A 26 18.26 5.88 4.18
N GLU A 27 19.27 5.69 5.04
CA GLU A 27 20.43 4.86 4.76
C GLU A 27 20.42 3.67 5.71
N ARG A 28 20.63 2.47 5.18
CA ARG A 28 20.69 1.23 5.94
C ARG A 28 21.99 0.50 5.62
N ASP A 29 22.43 -0.40 6.49
CA ASP A 29 23.67 -1.16 6.28
C ASP A 29 23.71 -1.92 4.94
N THR A 30 22.53 -2.27 4.42
CA THR A 30 22.41 -3.09 3.21
C THR A 30 21.95 -2.33 1.98
N CYS A 31 21.39 -1.13 2.11
CA CYS A 31 20.86 -0.34 0.99
C CYS A 31 20.51 1.08 1.39
N SER A 32 20.54 1.99 0.43
CA SER A 32 19.87 3.29 0.51
C SER A 32 18.40 3.13 0.12
N LEU A 33 17.50 3.84 0.80
CA LEU A 33 16.06 3.81 0.54
C LEU A 33 15.61 5.18 0.03
N TYR A 34 14.87 5.15 -1.07
CA TYR A 34 14.37 6.33 -1.75
C TYR A 34 12.85 6.36 -1.77
N LEU A 35 12.30 7.56 -1.82
CA LEU A 35 10.90 7.80 -2.15
C LEU A 35 10.81 8.64 -3.42
N ASP A 36 9.70 8.46 -4.14
CA ASP A 36 9.33 9.30 -5.26
C ASP A 36 8.02 10.02 -4.94
N ILE A 37 7.95 11.30 -5.28
CA ILE A 37 6.73 12.11 -5.19
C ILE A 37 6.22 12.34 -6.61
N PHE A 38 4.94 12.05 -6.82
CA PHE A 38 4.19 12.33 -8.04
C PHE A 38 3.05 13.29 -7.68
N ARG A 39 3.05 14.46 -8.29
CA ARG A 39 2.08 15.52 -8.00
C ARG A 39 0.77 15.30 -8.72
N ALA A 40 -0.31 15.74 -8.12
CA ALA A 40 -1.60 15.88 -8.80
C ALA A 40 -1.42 16.64 -10.11
N THR A 41 -2.13 16.21 -11.15
CA THR A 41 -2.07 16.85 -12.47
C THR A 41 -2.51 18.31 -12.36
N GLU A 42 -1.77 19.21 -12.97
CA GLU A 42 -2.10 20.64 -12.97
C GLU A 42 -3.54 20.88 -13.47
N GLY A 43 -4.31 21.62 -12.68
CA GLY A 43 -5.72 21.90 -12.97
C GLY A 43 -6.70 20.79 -12.54
N SER A 44 -6.22 19.68 -12.00
CA SER A 44 -7.10 18.68 -11.37
C SER A 44 -7.68 19.21 -10.05
N GLU A 45 -8.83 18.67 -9.63
CA GLU A 45 -9.46 19.06 -8.38
C GLU A 45 -8.79 18.38 -7.19
N THR A 46 -8.08 19.14 -6.36
CA THR A 46 -7.35 18.63 -5.18
C THR A 46 -8.18 18.62 -3.89
N THR A 47 -9.46 19.01 -3.99
CA THR A 47 -10.40 18.99 -2.86
C THR A 47 -11.62 18.12 -3.17
N PHE A 48 -12.34 17.71 -2.14
CA PHE A 48 -13.66 17.10 -2.25
C PHE A 48 -14.58 17.69 -1.19
N GLN A 49 -15.65 18.32 -1.62
CA GLN A 49 -16.59 19.05 -0.75
C GLN A 49 -15.89 20.05 0.19
N GLY A 50 -14.89 20.78 -0.33
CA GLY A 50 -14.14 21.79 0.42
C GLY A 50 -13.10 21.24 1.40
N LYS A 51 -12.79 19.96 1.35
CA LYS A 51 -11.73 19.31 2.15
C LYS A 51 -10.62 18.83 1.24
N ASP A 52 -9.37 18.99 1.66
CA ASP A 52 -8.20 18.57 0.91
C ASP A 52 -8.17 17.05 0.73
N LYS A 53 -7.86 16.59 -0.48
CA LYS A 53 -7.60 15.18 -0.75
C LYS A 53 -6.31 14.74 -0.07
N PRO A 54 -6.25 13.53 0.49
CA PRO A 54 -5.04 13.03 1.13
C PRO A 54 -3.97 12.68 0.11
N THR A 55 -2.71 12.76 0.52
CA THR A 55 -1.62 12.14 -0.24
C THR A 55 -1.68 10.62 -0.07
N ILE A 56 -1.54 9.88 -1.16
CA ILE A 56 -1.51 8.42 -1.13
C ILE A 56 -0.06 7.94 -1.01
N MET A 57 0.30 7.30 0.08
CA MET A 57 1.61 6.64 0.24
C MET A 57 1.50 5.19 -0.21
N PHE A 58 2.18 4.83 -1.30
CA PHE A 58 2.13 3.49 -1.87
C PHE A 58 3.35 2.64 -1.52
N VAL A 59 3.09 1.39 -1.11
CA VAL A 59 4.09 0.36 -0.81
C VAL A 59 3.90 -0.80 -1.79
N PHE A 60 4.92 -1.06 -2.61
CA PHE A 60 4.84 -2.05 -3.69
C PHE A 60 4.82 -3.50 -3.18
N GLY A 61 4.32 -4.41 -4.01
CA GLY A 61 4.35 -5.86 -3.80
C GLY A 61 5.68 -6.49 -4.21
N GLY A 62 5.72 -7.84 -4.25
CA GLY A 62 6.88 -8.61 -4.71
C GLY A 62 7.43 -9.59 -3.68
N GLY A 63 6.59 -10.06 -2.75
CA GLY A 63 6.90 -11.15 -1.82
C GLY A 63 8.05 -10.84 -0.85
N PHE A 64 8.41 -9.60 -0.63
CA PHE A 64 9.61 -9.17 0.10
C PHE A 64 10.94 -9.64 -0.52
N VAL A 65 10.94 -10.14 -1.75
CA VAL A 65 12.15 -10.62 -2.46
C VAL A 65 12.55 -9.72 -3.61
N ALA A 66 11.58 -9.04 -4.24
CA ALA A 66 11.77 -8.19 -5.41
C ALA A 66 10.70 -7.08 -5.44
N GLY A 67 10.79 -6.21 -6.42
CA GLY A 67 9.84 -5.13 -6.68
C GLY A 67 10.52 -3.79 -6.78
N GLU A 68 9.77 -2.82 -7.27
CA GLU A 68 10.21 -1.44 -7.50
C GLU A 68 9.09 -0.49 -7.09
N ARG A 69 9.43 0.63 -6.45
CA ARG A 69 8.48 1.63 -5.98
C ARG A 69 7.65 2.27 -7.10
N ALA A 70 8.17 2.29 -8.34
CA ALA A 70 7.48 2.90 -9.48
C ALA A 70 7.65 2.07 -10.76
N ASN A 71 7.21 0.81 -10.76
CA ASN A 71 7.21 -0.03 -11.96
C ASN A 71 6.14 0.41 -12.97
N THR A 72 6.23 -0.05 -14.22
CA THR A 72 5.34 0.35 -15.31
C THR A 72 3.86 0.13 -14.99
N PHE A 73 3.53 -0.96 -14.31
CA PHE A 73 2.14 -1.28 -13.95
C PHE A 73 1.58 -0.29 -12.91
N SER A 74 2.33 -0.01 -11.85
CA SER A 74 1.90 0.92 -10.80
C SER A 74 1.86 2.37 -11.29
N ARG A 75 2.73 2.78 -12.23
CA ARG A 75 2.72 4.12 -12.83
C ARG A 75 1.40 4.46 -13.54
N THR A 76 0.70 3.47 -14.11
CA THR A 76 -0.63 3.68 -14.69
C THR A 76 -1.63 4.10 -13.62
N TRP A 77 -1.61 3.46 -12.46
CA TRP A 77 -2.45 3.82 -11.32
C TRP A 77 -2.04 5.17 -10.71
N PHE A 78 -0.73 5.44 -10.61
CA PHE A 78 -0.22 6.73 -10.12
C PHE A 78 -0.73 7.89 -10.97
N LYS A 79 -0.59 7.76 -12.31
CA LYS A 79 -1.13 8.76 -13.22
C LYS A 79 -2.62 8.96 -13.05
N HIS A 80 -3.37 7.89 -12.88
CA HIS A 80 -4.81 7.98 -12.65
C HIS A 80 -5.13 8.74 -11.36
N LEU A 81 -4.45 8.44 -10.25
CA LEU A 81 -4.59 9.18 -8.99
C LEU A 81 -4.26 10.67 -9.15
N ASN A 82 -3.15 10.98 -9.87
CA ASN A 82 -2.76 12.37 -10.11
C ASN A 82 -3.80 13.11 -10.96
N ASP A 83 -4.36 12.47 -11.99
CA ASP A 83 -5.43 13.03 -12.81
C ASP A 83 -6.72 13.28 -11.99
N GLU A 84 -6.97 12.46 -10.99
CA GLU A 84 -8.06 12.62 -10.02
C GLU A 84 -7.71 13.56 -8.84
N GLY A 85 -6.57 14.27 -8.90
CA GLY A 85 -6.19 15.33 -7.96
C GLY A 85 -5.55 14.84 -6.65
N TYR A 86 -5.03 13.64 -6.60
CA TYR A 86 -4.27 13.13 -5.45
C TYR A 86 -2.77 13.23 -5.69
N ASP A 87 -2.02 13.78 -4.74
CA ASP A 87 -0.58 13.56 -4.67
C ASP A 87 -0.29 12.12 -4.27
N LEU A 88 0.84 11.59 -4.76
CA LEU A 88 1.27 10.24 -4.44
C LEU A 88 2.75 10.23 -4.03
N VAL A 89 3.04 9.50 -2.96
CA VAL A 89 4.40 9.16 -2.52
C VAL A 89 4.55 7.64 -2.63
N THR A 90 5.58 7.15 -3.33
CA THR A 90 5.90 5.73 -3.32
C THR A 90 7.29 5.52 -2.73
N ILE A 91 7.49 4.46 -1.97
CA ILE A 91 8.69 4.26 -1.17
C ILE A 91 9.40 2.94 -1.46
N ASP A 92 10.73 2.94 -1.34
CA ASP A 92 11.49 1.71 -1.18
C ASP A 92 11.30 1.15 0.23
N TYR A 93 11.48 -0.15 0.37
CA TYR A 93 11.60 -0.82 1.67
C TYR A 93 12.58 -1.99 1.57
N ARG A 94 13.17 -2.40 2.68
CA ARG A 94 14.12 -3.53 2.74
C ARG A 94 13.45 -4.83 2.35
N LEU A 95 13.99 -5.52 1.35
CA LEU A 95 13.49 -6.80 0.85
C LEU A 95 13.93 -7.95 1.78
N GLY A 96 13.24 -8.07 2.91
CA GLY A 96 13.64 -8.95 4.01
C GLY A 96 13.72 -10.44 3.69
N MET A 97 13.10 -10.90 2.59
CA MET A 97 13.16 -12.29 2.11
C MET A 97 14.20 -12.50 0.99
N LYS A 98 14.83 -11.45 0.48
CA LYS A 98 15.80 -11.55 -0.62
C LYS A 98 16.95 -12.50 -0.25
N GLY A 99 17.17 -13.50 -1.08
CA GLY A 99 18.22 -14.52 -0.89
C GLY A 99 17.90 -15.58 0.18
N PHE A 100 16.78 -15.52 0.87
CA PHE A 100 16.37 -16.53 1.84
C PHE A 100 15.74 -17.74 1.12
N LYS A 101 16.22 -18.97 1.44
CA LYS A 101 15.69 -20.21 0.88
C LYS A 101 14.92 -20.99 1.95
N ILE A 102 13.67 -21.32 1.64
CA ILE A 102 12.80 -22.09 2.54
C ILE A 102 13.14 -23.58 2.45
N LYS A 103 13.53 -24.18 3.55
CA LYS A 103 13.74 -25.64 3.63
C LYS A 103 12.41 -26.35 3.85
N LYS A 104 12.17 -27.47 3.15
CA LYS A 104 10.93 -28.26 3.19
C LYS A 104 10.88 -29.21 4.40
N ASN A 105 11.06 -28.69 5.61
CA ASN A 105 10.92 -29.42 6.87
C ASN A 105 10.38 -28.50 7.96
N LEU A 106 10.03 -29.04 9.13
CA LEU A 106 9.45 -28.28 10.24
C LEU A 106 10.36 -27.12 10.70
N SER A 107 11.66 -27.34 10.84
CA SER A 107 12.62 -26.29 11.20
C SER A 107 12.67 -25.19 10.13
N GLY A 108 12.61 -25.55 8.85
CA GLY A 108 12.53 -24.61 7.74
C GLY A 108 11.26 -23.77 7.77
N ALA A 109 10.12 -24.39 8.07
CA ALA A 109 8.84 -23.67 8.20
C ALA A 109 8.86 -22.66 9.36
N ILE A 110 9.44 -23.03 10.51
CA ILE A 110 9.60 -22.12 11.65
C ILE A 110 10.50 -20.94 11.26
N LYS A 111 11.69 -21.22 10.69
CA LYS A 111 12.63 -20.18 10.25
C LYS A 111 12.00 -19.26 9.18
N ALA A 112 11.21 -19.82 8.26
CA ALA A 112 10.50 -19.03 7.26
C ALA A 112 9.47 -18.11 7.92
N SER A 113 8.69 -18.58 8.89
CA SER A 113 7.72 -17.73 9.60
C SER A 113 8.39 -16.59 10.36
N ASP A 114 9.55 -16.84 11.01
CA ASP A 114 10.33 -15.80 11.69
C ASP A 114 10.90 -14.78 10.67
N ARG A 115 11.37 -15.28 9.52
CA ARG A 115 11.92 -14.42 8.46
C ARG A 115 10.84 -13.57 7.80
N PHE A 116 9.63 -14.09 7.57
CA PHE A 116 8.50 -13.32 7.09
C PHE A 116 8.08 -12.24 8.08
N LEU A 117 8.04 -12.57 9.38
CA LEU A 117 7.76 -11.56 10.40
C LEU A 117 8.81 -10.47 10.41
N LEU A 118 10.10 -10.82 10.34
CA LEU A 118 11.19 -9.85 10.24
C LEU A 118 11.03 -8.97 8.98
N ALA A 119 10.72 -9.57 7.83
CA ALA A 119 10.50 -8.83 6.59
C ALA A 119 9.35 -7.82 6.70
N GLN A 120 8.25 -8.20 7.36
CA GLN A 120 7.17 -7.28 7.69
C GLN A 120 7.66 -6.15 8.61
N GLN A 121 8.38 -6.47 9.68
CA GLN A 121 8.86 -5.51 10.68
C GLN A 121 9.80 -4.47 10.07
N VAL A 122 10.82 -4.91 9.31
CA VAL A 122 11.75 -3.97 8.67
C VAL A 122 11.05 -3.10 7.62
N GLY A 123 10.04 -3.63 6.92
CA GLY A 123 9.20 -2.83 6.01
C GLY A 123 8.39 -1.77 6.74
N VAL A 124 7.83 -2.09 7.91
CA VAL A 124 7.14 -1.12 8.78
C VAL A 124 8.09 -0.02 9.28
N GLU A 125 9.30 -0.39 9.71
CA GLU A 125 10.33 0.59 10.11
C GLU A 125 10.69 1.53 8.95
N ASP A 126 10.74 1.03 7.73
CA ASP A 126 11.04 1.83 6.54
C ASP A 126 9.89 2.76 6.16
N VAL A 127 8.63 2.33 6.30
CA VAL A 127 7.45 3.21 6.21
C VAL A 127 7.53 4.33 7.23
N PHE A 128 7.81 4.03 8.50
CA PHE A 128 7.91 5.04 9.55
C PHE A 128 9.05 6.03 9.30
N SER A 129 10.17 5.54 8.77
CA SER A 129 11.29 6.41 8.37
C SER A 129 10.92 7.36 7.22
N ALA A 130 10.11 6.89 6.25
CA ALA A 130 9.63 7.74 5.17
C ALA A 130 8.66 8.81 5.67
N VAL A 131 7.76 8.46 6.59
CA VAL A 131 6.86 9.44 7.24
C VAL A 131 7.65 10.47 8.04
N ALA A 132 8.64 10.04 8.83
CA ALA A 132 9.50 10.95 9.59
C ALA A 132 10.25 11.91 8.67
N PHE A 133 10.84 11.39 7.59
CA PHE A 133 11.53 12.19 6.58
C PHE A 133 10.60 13.27 5.97
N LEU A 134 9.37 12.90 5.60
CA LEU A 134 8.40 13.87 5.06
C LEU A 134 8.03 14.93 6.10
N ALA A 135 7.87 14.55 7.36
CA ALA A 135 7.57 15.48 8.45
C ALA A 135 8.73 16.46 8.75
N GLU A 136 9.97 16.00 8.60
CA GLU A 136 11.18 16.81 8.77
C GLU A 136 11.47 17.73 7.57
N ASN A 137 10.82 17.50 6.42
CA ASN A 137 11.02 18.25 5.19
C ASN A 137 9.68 18.84 4.67
N PRO A 138 9.06 19.78 5.40
CA PRO A 138 7.75 20.35 5.04
C PRO A 138 7.76 21.10 3.70
N ASP A 139 8.93 21.58 3.25
CA ASP A 139 9.10 22.24 1.96
C ASP A 139 8.80 21.30 0.76
N LEU A 140 8.76 19.98 1.00
CA LEU A 140 8.29 19.02 0.02
C LEU A 140 6.77 19.09 -0.20
N GLY A 141 6.03 19.88 0.57
CA GLY A 141 4.60 20.13 0.39
C GLY A 141 3.70 18.91 0.60
N ILE A 142 4.15 17.90 1.35
CA ILE A 142 3.34 16.73 1.73
C ILE A 142 2.88 16.91 3.17
N ASP A 143 1.56 17.03 3.36
CA ASP A 143 0.98 17.04 4.70
C ASP A 143 0.94 15.62 5.28
N VAL A 144 1.87 15.33 6.17
CA VAL A 144 1.94 14.02 6.84
C VAL A 144 0.71 13.70 7.70
N ASN A 145 -0.05 14.72 8.13
CA ASN A 145 -1.29 14.52 8.87
C ASN A 145 -2.47 14.17 7.96
N ASN A 146 -2.28 14.18 6.64
CA ASN A 146 -3.29 13.82 5.64
C ASN A 146 -2.79 12.73 4.69
N LEU A 147 -2.19 11.65 5.24
CA LEU A 147 -1.69 10.49 4.50
C LEU A 147 -2.65 9.31 4.57
N VAL A 148 -2.91 8.70 3.41
CA VAL A 148 -3.50 7.36 3.29
C VAL A 148 -2.39 6.40 2.86
N ILE A 149 -2.20 5.30 3.59
CA ILE A 149 -1.26 4.28 3.16
C ILE A 149 -1.96 3.22 2.31
N SER A 150 -1.38 2.90 1.16
CA SER A 150 -1.86 1.88 0.23
C SER A 150 -0.77 0.86 -0.05
N GLY A 151 -1.13 -0.38 -0.28
CA GLY A 151 -0.13 -1.36 -0.65
C GLY A 151 -0.70 -2.56 -1.39
N SER A 152 0.19 -3.23 -2.13
CA SER A 152 -0.09 -4.44 -2.89
C SER A 152 0.66 -5.62 -2.29
N SER A 153 -0.01 -6.78 -2.05
CA SER A 153 0.65 -8.03 -1.62
C SER A 153 1.56 -7.82 -0.40
N ALA A 154 2.87 -8.00 -0.51
CA ALA A 154 3.83 -7.72 0.55
C ALA A 154 3.74 -6.28 1.06
N GLY A 155 3.54 -5.30 0.17
CA GLY A 155 3.31 -3.91 0.54
C GLY A 155 2.01 -3.70 1.30
N ALA A 156 0.95 -4.44 0.97
CA ALA A 156 -0.30 -4.41 1.71
C ALA A 156 -0.13 -5.02 3.12
N ILE A 157 0.70 -6.05 3.26
CA ILE A 157 1.08 -6.61 4.57
C ILE A 157 1.80 -5.55 5.40
N ILE A 158 2.77 -4.83 4.81
CA ILE A 158 3.48 -3.73 5.48
C ILE A 158 2.50 -2.64 5.89
N SER A 159 1.63 -2.19 4.98
CA SER A 159 0.65 -1.12 5.23
C SER A 159 -0.30 -1.45 6.40
N MET A 160 -0.85 -2.66 6.40
CA MET A 160 -1.71 -3.15 7.49
C MET A 160 -0.96 -3.28 8.80
N ALA A 161 0.30 -3.75 8.76
CA ALA A 161 1.14 -3.90 9.95
C ALA A 161 1.60 -2.54 10.50
N SER A 162 1.80 -1.52 9.65
CA SER A 162 2.10 -0.15 10.08
C SER A 162 0.98 0.43 10.93
N GLU A 163 -0.25 0.37 10.45
CA GLU A 163 -1.42 0.80 11.23
C GLU A 163 -1.60 -0.04 12.50
N TYR A 164 -1.41 -1.37 12.40
CA TYR A 164 -1.44 -2.24 13.59
C TYR A 164 -0.41 -1.84 14.65
N CYS A 165 0.80 -1.45 14.24
CA CYS A 165 1.83 -0.98 15.16
C CYS A 165 1.45 0.35 15.81
N ILE A 166 0.88 1.28 15.05
CA ILE A 166 0.46 2.61 15.56
C ILE A 166 -0.62 2.43 16.63
N VAL A 167 -1.72 1.76 16.33
CA VAL A 167 -2.84 1.60 17.28
C VAL A 167 -2.50 0.76 18.51
N ASN A 168 -1.43 -0.04 18.45
CA ASN A 168 -0.94 -0.81 19.60
C ASN A 168 0.21 -0.12 20.35
N GLY A 169 0.53 1.14 20.04
CA GLY A 169 1.59 1.90 20.70
C GLY A 169 3.00 1.32 20.47
N LYS A 170 3.22 0.63 19.34
CA LYS A 170 4.49 0.00 18.98
C LYS A 170 5.27 0.78 17.91
N ALA A 171 4.67 1.87 17.41
CA ALA A 171 5.32 2.72 16.42
C ALA A 171 6.45 3.53 17.10
N GLN A 172 7.58 3.67 16.39
CA GLN A 172 8.72 4.48 16.82
C GLN A 172 9.15 5.41 15.69
N GLY A 173 9.69 6.56 16.03
CA GLY A 173 10.21 7.53 15.07
C GLY A 173 9.14 8.32 14.31
N LEU A 174 7.88 8.16 14.63
CA LEU A 174 6.79 8.95 14.02
C LEU A 174 6.58 10.28 14.76
N PRO A 175 6.05 11.31 14.07
CA PRO A 175 5.60 12.54 14.71
C PRO A 175 4.59 12.26 15.84
N ALA A 176 4.60 13.09 16.88
CA ALA A 176 3.68 12.92 17.99
C ALA A 176 2.22 12.99 17.53
N GLY A 177 1.43 11.98 17.91
CA GLY A 177 0.01 11.89 17.55
C GLY A 177 -0.26 11.49 16.11
N PHE A 178 0.76 11.11 15.34
CA PHE A 178 0.59 10.67 13.96
C PHE A 178 -0.31 9.43 13.88
N ASN A 179 -1.22 9.44 12.93
CA ASN A 179 -1.91 8.26 12.43
C ASN A 179 -2.26 8.45 10.94
N PHE A 180 -2.33 7.37 10.19
CA PHE A 180 -2.84 7.42 8.82
C PHE A 180 -4.32 7.82 8.81
N LYS A 181 -4.75 8.50 7.75
CA LYS A 181 -6.17 8.83 7.51
C LYS A 181 -6.94 7.62 6.97
N GLY A 182 -6.25 6.64 6.42
CA GLY A 182 -6.84 5.40 5.92
C GLY A 182 -5.79 4.40 5.47
N VAL A 183 -6.22 3.15 5.34
CA VAL A 183 -5.43 2.05 4.75
C VAL A 183 -6.18 1.47 3.57
N MET A 184 -5.52 1.33 2.42
CA MET A 184 -6.01 0.56 1.27
C MET A 184 -5.13 -0.68 1.06
N SER A 185 -5.70 -1.86 1.20
CA SER A 185 -4.96 -3.13 1.20
C SER A 185 -5.41 -4.04 0.06
N PHE A 186 -4.55 -4.19 -0.95
CA PHE A 186 -4.75 -5.09 -2.08
C PHE A 186 -4.08 -6.45 -1.80
N SER A 187 -4.88 -7.46 -1.42
CA SER A 187 -4.43 -8.81 -1.02
C SER A 187 -3.44 -8.79 0.16
N GLY A 188 -3.77 -8.04 1.20
CA GLY A 188 -2.92 -7.91 2.39
C GLY A 188 -3.32 -8.84 3.54
N ALA A 189 -2.48 -8.86 4.55
CA ALA A 189 -2.64 -9.64 5.77
C ALA A 189 -1.77 -9.06 6.90
N ILE A 190 -1.82 -9.66 8.10
CA ILE A 190 -0.85 -9.44 9.17
C ILE A 190 -0.15 -10.76 9.47
N ILE A 191 1.18 -10.74 9.52
CA ILE A 191 2.00 -11.88 9.93
C ILE A 191 2.27 -11.77 11.43
N SER A 192 2.12 -12.89 12.14
CA SER A 192 2.42 -12.96 13.56
C SER A 192 3.01 -14.33 13.94
N THR A 193 3.86 -14.33 14.93
CA THR A 193 4.40 -15.56 15.56
C THR A 193 4.00 -15.69 17.04
N ALA A 194 3.12 -14.78 17.50
CA ALA A 194 2.66 -14.68 18.88
C ALA A 194 1.13 -14.84 19.01
N GLY A 195 0.53 -15.60 18.09
CA GLY A 195 -0.91 -15.78 18.02
C GLY A 195 -1.59 -14.77 17.10
N ALA A 196 -2.92 -14.79 17.11
CA ALA A 196 -3.73 -13.90 16.31
C ALA A 196 -3.51 -12.42 16.67
N PRO A 197 -3.42 -11.51 15.69
CA PRO A 197 -3.25 -10.09 15.93
C PRO A 197 -4.36 -9.54 16.84
N LYS A 198 -3.99 -8.79 17.86
CA LYS A 198 -4.93 -8.13 18.78
C LYS A 198 -4.76 -6.63 18.67
N TYR A 199 -5.79 -5.94 18.25
CA TYR A 199 -5.82 -4.49 18.20
C TYR A 199 -6.26 -3.92 19.54
N SER A 200 -5.53 -2.96 20.08
CA SER A 200 -5.85 -2.26 21.35
C SER A 200 -6.89 -1.17 21.16
N ALA A 201 -6.99 -0.60 19.95
CA ALA A 201 -7.96 0.43 19.56
C ALA A 201 -8.46 0.19 18.13
N SER A 202 -9.49 0.95 17.72
CA SER A 202 -9.96 0.95 16.33
C SER A 202 -8.83 1.43 15.41
N PRO A 203 -8.53 0.72 14.32
CA PRO A 203 -7.67 1.27 13.27
C PRO A 203 -8.36 2.45 12.58
N CYS A 204 -7.59 3.22 11.80
CA CYS A 204 -8.17 4.19 10.88
C CYS A 204 -9.07 3.50 9.84
N PRO A 205 -9.88 4.24 9.06
CA PRO A 205 -10.68 3.66 7.99
C PRO A 205 -9.85 2.70 7.14
N THR A 206 -10.34 1.48 6.95
CA THR A 206 -9.57 0.41 6.29
C THR A 206 -10.37 -0.21 5.15
N LEU A 207 -9.81 -0.17 3.94
CA LEU A 207 -10.31 -0.84 2.75
C LEU A 207 -9.52 -2.11 2.50
N LEU A 208 -10.20 -3.24 2.46
CA LEU A 208 -9.66 -4.57 2.24
C LEU A 208 -10.19 -5.13 0.91
N LEU A 209 -9.31 -5.32 -0.08
CA LEU A 209 -9.63 -5.94 -1.36
C LEU A 209 -8.88 -7.27 -1.46
N HIS A 210 -9.58 -8.41 -1.61
CA HIS A 210 -8.90 -9.71 -1.55
C HIS A 210 -9.64 -10.78 -2.35
N GLY A 211 -8.87 -11.59 -3.09
CA GLY A 211 -9.37 -12.76 -3.78
C GLY A 211 -9.70 -13.90 -2.81
N THR A 212 -10.91 -14.47 -2.91
CA THR A 212 -11.35 -15.50 -1.96
C THR A 212 -10.60 -16.82 -2.10
N ALA A 213 -9.94 -17.05 -3.26
CA ALA A 213 -9.13 -18.23 -3.57
C ALA A 213 -7.62 -17.96 -3.55
N ASP A 214 -7.17 -16.85 -2.92
CA ASP A 214 -5.76 -16.48 -2.84
C ASP A 214 -4.95 -17.56 -2.08
N LYS A 215 -3.90 -18.08 -2.74
CA LYS A 215 -2.98 -19.10 -2.24
C LYS A 215 -1.59 -18.55 -1.89
N ILE A 216 -1.33 -17.27 -2.18
CA ILE A 216 -0.06 -16.59 -1.88
C ILE A 216 -0.19 -15.87 -0.56
N VAL A 217 -1.16 -14.96 -0.43
CA VAL A 217 -1.50 -14.33 0.84
C VAL A 217 -2.84 -14.87 1.32
N ALA A 218 -2.83 -15.55 2.45
CA ALA A 218 -4.03 -16.22 2.95
C ALA A 218 -5.20 -15.25 3.14
N TYR A 219 -6.28 -15.47 2.41
CA TYR A 219 -7.53 -14.68 2.51
C TYR A 219 -8.16 -14.75 3.91
N LYS A 220 -8.14 -15.92 4.55
CA LYS A 220 -8.66 -16.14 5.91
C LYS A 220 -7.51 -16.14 6.93
N HIS A 221 -7.03 -17.31 7.25
CA HIS A 221 -5.89 -17.56 8.13
C HIS A 221 -5.17 -18.82 7.64
N PHE A 222 -3.86 -18.76 7.66
CA PHE A 222 -2.98 -19.92 7.42
C PHE A 222 -1.86 -19.93 8.43
N GLY A 223 -1.71 -21.03 9.14
CA GLY A 223 -0.64 -21.21 10.13
C GLY A 223 -1.02 -22.19 11.24
N ALA A 224 -0.07 -22.42 12.15
CA ALA A 224 -0.22 -23.32 13.30
C ALA A 224 0.61 -22.81 14.49
N PHE A 225 0.29 -23.28 15.69
CA PHE A 225 1.02 -22.99 16.93
C PHE A 225 1.25 -21.49 17.19
N GLY A 226 0.25 -20.66 16.86
CA GLY A 226 0.33 -19.21 17.02
C GLY A 226 1.17 -18.47 15.98
N ARG A 227 1.70 -19.19 14.98
CA ARG A 227 2.49 -18.64 13.86
C ARG A 227 1.67 -18.68 12.60
N GLY A 228 1.60 -17.57 11.87
CA GLY A 228 0.84 -17.57 10.61
C GLY A 228 0.57 -16.20 10.04
N ILE A 229 -0.32 -16.23 9.06
CA ILE A 229 -0.79 -15.08 8.28
C ILE A 229 -2.30 -14.96 8.51
N TRP A 230 -2.76 -13.79 8.96
CA TRP A 230 -4.16 -13.46 9.18
C TRP A 230 -4.63 -12.48 8.11
N GLY A 231 -5.37 -12.99 7.14
CA GLY A 231 -5.77 -12.24 5.96
C GLY A 231 -7.01 -11.38 6.15
N SER A 232 -7.38 -10.69 5.07
CA SER A 232 -8.45 -9.68 5.07
C SER A 232 -9.78 -10.18 5.61
N SER A 233 -10.19 -11.42 5.30
CA SER A 233 -11.44 -11.99 5.82
C SER A 233 -11.42 -12.20 7.33
N TRP A 234 -10.27 -12.58 7.89
CA TRP A 234 -10.12 -12.72 9.33
C TRP A 234 -10.16 -11.35 10.01
N LEU A 235 -9.42 -10.37 9.47
CA LEU A 235 -9.35 -9.01 10.00
C LEU A 235 -10.73 -8.34 9.99
N ALA A 236 -11.45 -8.38 8.86
CA ALA A 236 -12.81 -7.84 8.76
C ALA A 236 -13.76 -8.43 9.82
N LYS A 237 -13.68 -9.77 10.06
CA LYS A 237 -14.46 -10.40 11.13
C LYS A 237 -14.10 -9.87 12.53
N GLN A 238 -12.81 -9.57 12.79
CA GLN A 238 -12.41 -8.99 14.08
C GLN A 238 -12.93 -7.55 14.21
N PHE A 239 -12.84 -6.75 13.15
CA PHE A 239 -13.35 -5.38 13.14
C PHE A 239 -14.87 -5.35 13.34
N ALA A 240 -15.61 -6.18 12.62
CA ALA A 240 -17.06 -6.32 12.79
C ALA A 240 -17.44 -6.72 14.24
N LYS A 241 -16.74 -7.68 14.86
CA LYS A 241 -16.98 -8.07 16.26
C LYS A 241 -16.77 -6.93 17.27
N LYS A 242 -15.94 -5.96 16.92
CA LYS A 242 -15.62 -4.80 17.75
C LYS A 242 -16.51 -3.59 17.42
N GLY A 243 -17.36 -3.68 16.39
CA GLY A 243 -18.13 -2.56 15.87
C GLY A 243 -17.27 -1.47 15.24
N TRP A 244 -16.12 -1.82 14.69
CA TRP A 244 -15.20 -0.89 14.01
C TRP A 244 -15.51 -0.80 12.54
N ASP A 245 -15.51 0.42 12.01
CA ASP A 245 -15.77 0.69 10.61
C ASP A 245 -14.68 0.09 9.71
N HIS A 246 -15.10 -0.57 8.63
CA HIS A 246 -14.19 -1.13 7.63
C HIS A 246 -14.95 -1.41 6.34
N CYS A 247 -14.22 -1.43 5.23
CA CYS A 247 -14.74 -1.84 3.94
C CYS A 247 -13.98 -3.10 3.48
N ILE A 248 -14.70 -4.18 3.18
CA ILE A 248 -14.12 -5.36 2.55
C ILE A 248 -14.87 -5.72 1.28
N TYR A 249 -14.11 -5.84 0.20
CA TYR A 249 -14.58 -6.34 -1.10
C TYR A 249 -13.94 -7.70 -1.38
N ARG A 250 -14.79 -8.72 -1.45
CA ARG A 250 -14.43 -10.13 -1.57
C ARG A 250 -14.56 -10.54 -3.03
N PHE A 251 -13.46 -10.65 -3.75
CA PHE A 251 -13.48 -11.03 -5.16
C PHE A 251 -13.68 -12.56 -5.27
N GLY A 252 -14.90 -12.94 -5.63
CA GLY A 252 -15.36 -14.33 -5.68
C GLY A 252 -14.52 -15.18 -6.64
N GLY A 253 -13.94 -16.29 -6.14
CA GLY A 253 -13.11 -17.20 -6.95
C GLY A 253 -11.77 -16.63 -7.43
N ARG A 254 -11.54 -15.31 -7.31
CA ARG A 254 -10.27 -14.68 -7.69
C ARG A 254 -9.17 -15.06 -6.71
N THR A 255 -7.93 -15.08 -7.23
CA THR A 255 -6.73 -15.49 -6.50
C THR A 255 -5.90 -14.26 -6.09
N HIS A 256 -4.58 -14.37 -6.09
CA HIS A 256 -3.68 -13.27 -5.74
C HIS A 256 -3.66 -12.12 -6.76
N GLU A 257 -4.27 -12.27 -7.91
CA GLU A 257 -4.41 -11.24 -8.95
C GLU A 257 -5.04 -9.95 -8.43
N VAL A 258 -5.86 -10.02 -7.37
CA VAL A 258 -6.46 -8.85 -6.72
C VAL A 258 -5.38 -7.90 -6.18
N ALA A 259 -4.17 -8.38 -5.90
CA ALA A 259 -3.02 -7.53 -5.57
C ALA A 259 -2.65 -6.54 -6.69
N ALA A 260 -3.10 -6.79 -7.92
CA ALA A 260 -2.88 -5.94 -9.09
C ALA A 260 -4.15 -5.23 -9.59
N TYR A 261 -5.23 -5.21 -8.81
CA TYR A 261 -6.50 -4.64 -9.27
C TYR A 261 -6.61 -3.12 -9.10
N MET A 262 -5.63 -2.44 -8.57
CA MET A 262 -5.62 -0.98 -8.37
C MET A 262 -5.98 -0.18 -9.64
N ASN A 263 -5.66 -0.70 -10.84
CA ASN A 263 -6.04 -0.06 -12.10
C ASN A 263 -7.48 -0.36 -12.55
N TYR A 264 -8.22 -1.21 -11.85
CA TYR A 264 -9.49 -1.77 -12.33
C TYR A 264 -10.67 -1.54 -11.38
N VAL A 265 -10.39 -1.12 -10.14
CA VAL A 265 -11.41 -0.99 -9.08
C VAL A 265 -11.52 0.43 -8.55
N TRP A 266 -11.14 1.42 -9.36
CA TRP A 266 -11.16 2.83 -8.98
C TRP A 266 -12.49 3.30 -8.36
N PRO A 267 -13.68 2.92 -8.85
CA PRO A 267 -14.91 3.33 -8.19
C PRO A 267 -15.00 2.94 -6.70
N ILE A 268 -14.43 1.78 -6.34
CA ILE A 268 -14.36 1.31 -4.95
C ILE A 268 -13.36 2.16 -4.14
N GLU A 269 -12.18 2.41 -4.70
CA GLU A 269 -11.15 3.24 -4.06
C GLU A 269 -11.64 4.67 -3.86
N LYS A 270 -12.24 5.26 -4.90
CA LYS A 270 -12.80 6.61 -4.89
C LYS A 270 -13.86 6.76 -3.82
N GLU A 271 -14.84 5.86 -3.78
CA GLU A 271 -15.90 5.87 -2.77
C GLU A 271 -15.32 5.78 -1.35
N PHE A 272 -14.34 4.92 -1.14
CA PHE A 272 -13.67 4.80 0.16
C PHE A 272 -12.92 6.07 0.54
N LEU A 273 -12.12 6.63 -0.37
CA LEU A 273 -11.36 7.87 -0.15
C LEU A 273 -12.29 9.05 0.15
N GLU A 274 -13.32 9.24 -0.65
CA GLU A 274 -14.27 10.34 -0.49
C GLU A 274 -15.12 10.21 0.78
N GLN A 275 -15.74 9.05 0.98
CA GLN A 275 -16.73 8.90 2.06
C GLN A 275 -16.08 8.58 3.41
N ASN A 276 -15.17 7.60 3.45
CA ASN A 276 -14.61 7.13 4.72
C ASN A 276 -13.43 7.99 5.19
N VAL A 277 -12.57 8.43 4.25
CA VAL A 277 -11.37 9.19 4.58
C VAL A 277 -11.65 10.69 4.63
N ILE A 278 -12.07 11.30 3.54
CA ILE A 278 -12.21 12.76 3.43
C ILE A 278 -13.40 13.26 4.24
N LEU A 279 -14.57 12.63 4.09
CA LEU A 279 -15.78 13.04 4.81
C LEU A 279 -15.84 12.46 6.23
N GLY A 280 -15.09 11.40 6.52
CA GLY A 280 -15.06 10.75 7.84
C GLY A 280 -16.35 9.98 8.15
N ALA A 281 -17.08 9.53 7.13
CA ALA A 281 -18.30 8.76 7.32
C ALA A 281 -17.98 7.40 7.95
N LYS A 282 -18.66 7.08 9.03
CA LYS A 282 -18.58 5.79 9.70
C LYS A 282 -19.40 4.77 8.94
N ARG A 283 -18.71 3.92 8.18
CA ARG A 283 -19.36 2.95 7.29
C ARG A 283 -18.71 1.58 7.40
N THR A 284 -19.54 0.56 7.40
CA THR A 284 -19.09 -0.82 7.21
C THR A 284 -19.66 -1.34 5.89
N VAL A 285 -18.77 -1.78 5.01
CA VAL A 285 -19.11 -2.42 3.73
C VAL A 285 -18.54 -3.84 3.75
N ASP A 286 -19.36 -4.83 3.49
CA ASP A 286 -18.95 -6.23 3.28
C ASP A 286 -19.62 -6.73 2.00
N ALA A 287 -18.90 -6.64 0.88
CA ALA A 287 -19.43 -6.92 -0.45
C ALA A 287 -18.69 -8.07 -1.13
N VAL A 288 -19.42 -8.87 -1.89
CA VAL A 288 -18.86 -9.84 -2.82
C VAL A 288 -18.85 -9.22 -4.22
N VAL A 289 -17.69 -9.25 -4.85
CA VAL A 289 -17.51 -8.82 -6.24
C VAL A 289 -17.39 -10.06 -7.10
N ASP A 290 -18.36 -10.24 -7.97
CA ASP A 290 -18.36 -11.29 -9.00
C ASP A 290 -18.48 -10.62 -10.37
N ASP A 291 -17.36 -10.05 -10.82
CA ASP A 291 -17.27 -9.32 -12.08
C ASP A 291 -16.38 -10.12 -13.07
N PRO A 292 -17.00 -10.71 -14.11
CA PRO A 292 -16.26 -11.48 -15.11
C PRO A 292 -15.39 -10.59 -16.04
N THR A 293 -15.60 -9.27 -16.05
CA THR A 293 -14.83 -8.35 -16.90
C THR A 293 -13.46 -8.00 -16.31
N LEU A 294 -13.25 -8.25 -15.01
CA LEU A 294 -11.97 -8.05 -14.37
C LEU A 294 -10.91 -9.00 -14.96
N PRO A 295 -9.68 -8.49 -15.21
CA PRO A 295 -8.66 -9.30 -15.86
C PRO A 295 -8.21 -10.47 -14.99
N SER A 296 -7.81 -11.56 -15.66
CA SER A 296 -7.04 -12.64 -15.05
C SER A 296 -5.61 -12.57 -15.58
N PHE A 297 -4.64 -12.68 -14.68
CA PHE A 297 -3.23 -12.62 -15.03
C PHE A 297 -2.63 -14.03 -15.10
N GLY A 298 -1.60 -14.23 -15.95
CA GLY A 298 -0.97 -15.55 -16.15
C GLY A 298 -0.37 -16.17 -14.86
N TRP A 299 -0.07 -15.34 -13.86
CA TRP A 299 0.41 -15.76 -12.54
C TRP A 299 -0.72 -15.97 -11.50
N ALA A 300 -1.98 -15.81 -11.89
CA ALA A 300 -3.13 -15.91 -10.97
C ALA A 300 -3.19 -17.24 -10.20
N GLY A 301 -2.76 -18.34 -10.83
CA GLY A 301 -2.69 -19.64 -10.19
C GLY A 301 -1.46 -19.91 -9.32
N ALA A 302 -0.52 -18.96 -9.23
CA ALA A 302 0.70 -19.11 -8.44
C ALA A 302 0.41 -19.32 -6.94
N SER A 303 1.34 -19.97 -6.28
CA SER A 303 1.34 -20.24 -4.84
C SER A 303 2.65 -19.76 -4.20
N MET A 304 2.74 -19.80 -2.87
CA MET A 304 3.97 -19.49 -2.14
C MET A 304 5.19 -20.28 -2.64
N LYS A 305 5.00 -21.50 -3.12
CA LYS A 305 6.09 -22.36 -3.63
C LYS A 305 6.68 -21.86 -4.96
N ASP A 306 5.95 -21.02 -5.67
CA ASP A 306 6.37 -20.48 -6.95
C ASP A 306 7.18 -19.19 -6.79
N ILE A 307 7.16 -18.62 -5.57
CA ILE A 307 7.87 -17.38 -5.20
C ILE A 307 9.14 -17.67 -4.39
N TYR A 308 9.11 -18.68 -3.52
CA TYR A 308 10.15 -19.02 -2.52
C TYR A 308 10.61 -20.49 -2.67
#